data_c992cc7369fc2d09c05e1bba426328b7
#
_entry.id   c992cc7369fc2d09c05e1bba426328b7
#
_cell.length_a   1.000
_cell.length_b   1.000
_cell.length_c   1.000
_cell.angle_alpha   90.00
_cell.angle_beta   90.00
_cell.angle_gamma   90.00
#
_symmetry.space_group_name_H-M   'P 1'
#
loop_
_entity.id
_entity.type
_entity.pdbx_description
1 polymer ?
#
loop_
_entity_poly.entity_id
_entity_poly.type
_entity_poly.pdbx_seq_one_letter_code
_entity_poly.pdbx_strand_id
1 'polypeptide(L)'
;EMTSSLVGSEMCIRDSHNVIIAVSEGVKNKDGVFLCDLVSTAGQLDAFGHKAILSGTSRYLADLIRVRLGCKTRAIEFSTLQRCASHLASRTDVTEAYQVGGAAVEAAMRGETAKMAAIKRLSDQPYRVETEMVDVTKVANFEKKVPADWITEDGMHVNEKFERYARPLIQAELSPIYINGVPRHIHL
;
A
#
# COMPACT_ATOMS: atom_id res chain seq x y z
N GLU A 1 10.43 -21.03 -6.94
CA GLU A 1 10.62 -19.62 -7.31
C GLU A 1 9.43 -18.82 -6.81
N MET A 2 9.67 -17.92 -5.88
CA MET A 2 8.66 -16.99 -5.41
C MET A 2 8.67 -15.80 -6.37
N THR A 3 7.65 -15.70 -7.19
CA THR A 3 7.42 -14.51 -8.03
C THR A 3 6.70 -13.46 -7.21
N SER A 4 7.41 -12.74 -6.39
CA SER A 4 6.98 -11.44 -5.89
C SER A 4 8.21 -10.72 -5.35
N SER A 5 8.26 -9.44 -5.60
CA SER A 5 9.36 -8.57 -5.23
C SER A 5 9.70 -8.68 -3.74
N LEU A 6 10.58 -9.58 -3.41
CA LEU A 6 11.36 -9.51 -2.19
C LEU A 6 12.36 -8.37 -2.40
N VAL A 7 12.02 -7.18 -1.95
CA VAL A 7 12.96 -6.07 -1.89
C VAL A 7 13.94 -6.35 -0.75
N GLY A 8 14.99 -7.04 -1.08
CA GLY A 8 16.09 -7.36 -0.21
C GLY A 8 17.15 -8.02 -1.05
N SER A 9 17.98 -7.21 -1.71
CA SER A 9 19.01 -7.75 -2.57
C SER A 9 19.98 -8.61 -1.76
N GLU A 10 20.48 -9.68 -2.37
CA GLU A 10 21.58 -10.49 -1.83
C GLU A 10 22.81 -9.63 -1.45
N MET A 11 22.93 -8.45 -2.02
CA MET A 11 23.99 -7.47 -1.71
C MET A 11 23.89 -6.95 -0.26
N CYS A 12 22.68 -6.71 0.26
CA CYS A 12 22.50 -6.33 1.67
C CYS A 12 22.86 -7.46 2.65
N ILE A 13 22.75 -8.71 2.24
CA ILE A 13 23.12 -9.87 3.07
C ILE A 13 24.66 -10.00 3.22
N ARG A 14 25.42 -9.60 2.21
CA ARG A 14 26.89 -9.68 2.22
C ARG A 14 27.55 -8.57 3.01
N ASP A 15 27.01 -7.34 2.94
CA ASP A 15 27.66 -6.13 3.42
C ASP A 15 27.11 -5.60 4.75
N SER A 16 25.88 -5.99 5.12
CA SER A 16 25.29 -5.64 6.40
C SER A 16 24.76 -6.87 7.12
N HIS A 17 25.00 -6.95 8.41
CA HIS A 17 24.50 -8.06 9.25
C HIS A 17 22.98 -8.06 9.44
N ASN A 18 22.26 -7.08 8.90
CA ASN A 18 20.82 -6.92 9.02
C ASN A 18 20.17 -6.70 7.66
N VAL A 19 19.15 -7.50 7.35
CA VAL A 19 18.34 -7.37 6.13
C VAL A 19 16.90 -7.06 6.52
N ILE A 20 16.30 -6.07 5.86
CA ILE A 20 14.91 -5.72 6.01
C ILE A 20 14.18 -6.11 4.73
N ILE A 21 13.15 -6.94 4.86
CA ILE A 21 12.34 -7.41 3.75
C ILE A 21 10.93 -6.82 3.91
N ALA A 22 10.52 -5.97 2.98
CA ALA A 22 9.16 -5.44 2.92
C ALA A 22 8.32 -6.30 1.97
N VAL A 23 7.19 -6.80 2.45
CA VAL A 23 6.28 -7.65 1.66
C VAL A 23 4.86 -7.15 1.77
N SER A 24 4.12 -7.28 0.67
CA SER A 24 2.67 -7.06 0.64
C SER A 24 1.93 -8.27 1.23
N GLU A 25 0.74 -8.03 1.75
CA GLU A 25 -0.19 -9.08 2.20
C GLU A 25 -0.61 -10.02 1.05
N GLY A 26 -0.65 -9.49 -0.17
CA GLY A 26 -1.08 -10.21 -1.37
C GLY A 26 -0.03 -11.12 -2.02
N VAL A 27 1.07 -11.42 -1.34
CA VAL A 27 2.10 -12.32 -1.86
C VAL A 27 1.56 -13.75 -2.00
N LYS A 28 1.78 -14.34 -3.17
CA LYS A 28 1.38 -15.71 -3.51
C LYS A 28 2.59 -16.60 -3.77
N ASN A 29 2.41 -17.89 -3.55
CA ASN A 29 3.37 -18.88 -4.01
C ASN A 29 3.22 -19.14 -5.52
N LYS A 30 4.06 -19.99 -6.08
CA LYS A 30 4.02 -20.39 -7.51
C LYS A 30 2.70 -21.04 -7.94
N ASP A 31 1.95 -21.59 -7.00
CA ASP A 31 0.67 -22.24 -7.25
C ASP A 31 -0.51 -21.26 -7.14
N GLY A 32 -0.22 -19.96 -6.96
CA GLY A 32 -1.22 -18.91 -6.85
C GLY A 32 -1.89 -18.80 -5.49
N VAL A 33 -1.45 -19.55 -4.49
CA VAL A 33 -2.00 -19.55 -3.13
C VAL A 33 -1.37 -18.43 -2.32
N PHE A 34 -2.17 -17.62 -1.63
CA PHE A 34 -1.66 -16.59 -0.73
C PHE A 34 -0.84 -17.18 0.40
N LEU A 35 0.30 -16.57 0.73
CA LEU A 35 1.16 -17.06 1.82
C LEU A 35 0.46 -17.01 3.19
N CYS A 36 -0.41 -16.04 3.42
CA CYS A 36 -1.22 -15.96 4.63
C CYS A 36 -2.14 -17.19 4.80
N ASP A 37 -2.59 -17.81 3.71
CA ASP A 37 -3.45 -19.00 3.76
C ASP A 37 -2.73 -20.25 4.24
N LEU A 38 -1.41 -20.26 4.10
CA LEU A 38 -0.58 -21.37 4.59
C LEU A 38 -0.42 -21.35 6.13
N VAL A 39 -0.79 -20.25 6.76
CA VAL A 39 -0.65 -20.05 8.23
C VAL A 39 -1.98 -19.95 8.92
N SER A 40 -3.00 -19.41 8.25
CA SER A 40 -4.31 -19.12 8.84
C SER A 40 -5.31 -20.23 8.58
N THR A 41 -5.88 -20.80 9.64
CA THR A 41 -7.02 -21.74 9.57
C THR A 41 -8.39 -21.07 9.47
N ALA A 42 -8.45 -19.74 9.54
CA ALA A 42 -9.71 -19.00 9.59
C ALA A 42 -10.02 -18.34 8.23
N GLY A 43 -10.62 -19.10 7.32
CA GLY A 43 -11.13 -18.60 6.05
C GLY A 43 -12.49 -17.93 6.18
N GLN A 44 -12.61 -16.78 6.86
CA GLN A 44 -13.82 -15.98 6.79
C GLN A 44 -13.79 -15.10 5.54
N LEU A 45 -14.76 -15.31 4.66
CA LEU A 45 -15.02 -14.41 3.53
C LEU A 45 -15.97 -13.30 3.99
N ASP A 46 -15.76 -12.09 3.48
CA ASP A 46 -16.71 -10.99 3.65
C ASP A 46 -17.96 -11.19 2.78
N ALA A 47 -18.93 -10.30 2.90
CA ALA A 47 -20.17 -10.35 2.14
C ALA A 47 -19.99 -10.29 0.61
N PHE A 48 -18.79 -9.93 0.14
CA PHE A 48 -18.42 -9.81 -1.27
C PHE A 48 -17.54 -10.96 -1.76
N GLY A 49 -17.27 -11.96 -0.91
CA GLY A 49 -16.41 -13.11 -1.24
C GLY A 49 -14.91 -12.82 -1.13
N HIS A 50 -14.51 -11.70 -0.55
CA HIS A 50 -13.10 -11.40 -0.27
C HIS A 50 -12.72 -11.96 1.10
N LYS A 51 -11.45 -12.34 1.26
CA LYS A 51 -10.94 -12.71 2.58
C LYS A 51 -10.90 -11.50 3.50
N ALA A 52 -11.62 -11.60 4.60
CA ALA A 52 -11.79 -10.51 5.55
C ALA A 52 -10.47 -10.03 6.17
N ILE A 53 -9.49 -10.91 6.33
CA ILE A 53 -8.20 -10.59 6.94
C ILE A 53 -7.09 -11.36 6.23
N LEU A 54 -6.16 -10.65 5.59
CA LEU A 54 -4.90 -11.18 5.07
C LEU A 54 -3.81 -10.88 6.11
N SER A 55 -3.57 -11.80 7.05
CA SER A 55 -2.53 -11.66 8.08
C SER A 55 -1.70 -12.94 8.16
N GLY A 56 -0.45 -12.84 8.67
CA GLY A 56 0.43 -13.97 8.86
C GLY A 56 1.51 -14.14 7.78
N THR A 57 1.47 -13.39 6.68
CA THR A 57 2.48 -13.46 5.60
C THR A 57 3.89 -13.22 6.14
N SER A 58 4.10 -12.18 6.94
CA SER A 58 5.42 -11.85 7.50
C SER A 58 5.92 -12.95 8.44
N ARG A 59 5.03 -13.53 9.23
CA ARG A 59 5.37 -14.63 10.14
C ARG A 59 5.77 -15.89 9.39
N TYR A 60 5.01 -16.25 8.36
CA TYR A 60 5.34 -17.38 7.50
C TYR A 60 6.73 -17.23 6.87
N LEU A 61 7.01 -16.06 6.29
CA LEU A 61 8.31 -15.78 5.68
C LEU A 61 9.45 -15.79 6.71
N ALA A 62 9.24 -15.20 7.88
CA ALA A 62 10.24 -15.21 8.95
C ALA A 62 10.57 -16.64 9.40
N ASP A 63 9.57 -17.51 9.57
CA ASP A 63 9.77 -18.90 9.92
C ASP A 63 10.46 -19.68 8.80
N LEU A 64 10.08 -19.45 7.55
CA LEU A 64 10.71 -20.06 6.38
C LEU A 64 12.20 -19.71 6.28
N ILE A 65 12.54 -18.42 6.43
CA ILE A 65 13.92 -17.92 6.40
C ILE A 65 14.73 -18.51 7.56
N ARG A 66 14.15 -18.52 8.76
CA ARG A 66 14.80 -19.10 9.92
C ARG A 66 15.15 -20.58 9.71
N VAL A 67 14.22 -21.36 9.16
CA VAL A 67 14.43 -22.79 8.92
C VAL A 67 15.44 -23.03 7.80
N ARG A 68 15.38 -22.27 6.72
CA ARG A 68 16.25 -22.49 5.55
C ARG A 68 17.65 -21.94 5.70
N LEU A 69 17.79 -20.77 6.35
CA LEU A 69 19.06 -20.04 6.43
C LEU A 69 19.68 -20.04 7.83
N GLY A 70 18.99 -20.54 8.84
CA GLY A 70 19.47 -20.54 10.23
C GLY A 70 19.61 -19.14 10.86
N CYS A 71 19.07 -18.10 10.21
CA CYS A 71 19.19 -16.71 10.66
C CYS A 71 18.16 -16.38 11.74
N LYS A 72 18.50 -15.46 12.63
CA LYS A 72 17.54 -14.86 13.55
C LYS A 72 16.62 -13.94 12.76
N THR A 73 15.32 -14.20 12.80
CA THR A 73 14.30 -13.44 12.09
C THR A 73 13.29 -12.80 13.05
N ARG A 74 12.69 -11.72 12.60
CA ARG A 74 11.56 -11.06 13.28
C ARG A 74 10.49 -10.72 12.26
N ALA A 75 9.24 -11.05 12.54
CA ALA A 75 8.09 -10.63 11.76
C ALA A 75 7.47 -9.38 12.40
N ILE A 76 7.15 -8.40 11.57
CA ILE A 76 6.46 -7.18 11.99
C ILE A 76 5.29 -6.99 11.02
N GLU A 77 4.08 -7.01 11.54
CA GLU A 77 2.86 -6.69 10.78
C GLU A 77 2.32 -5.36 11.28
N PHE A 78 2.32 -4.36 10.41
CA PHE A 78 1.80 -3.04 10.78
C PHE A 78 0.29 -3.03 10.92
N SER A 79 -0.42 -3.82 10.09
CA SER A 79 -1.86 -3.93 10.13
C SER A 79 -2.52 -2.53 10.24
N THR A 80 -3.33 -2.30 11.26
CA THR A 80 -4.01 -1.01 11.49
C THR A 80 -3.04 0.14 11.80
N LEU A 81 -1.85 -0.14 12.34
CA LEU A 81 -0.88 0.90 12.73
C LEU A 81 -0.45 1.78 11.55
N GLN A 82 -0.28 1.21 10.35
CA GLN A 82 0.07 2.01 9.18
C GLN A 82 -1.01 3.03 8.79
N ARG A 83 -2.27 2.75 9.11
CA ARG A 83 -3.41 3.65 8.87
C ARG A 83 -3.55 4.72 9.95
N CYS A 84 -2.94 4.52 11.10
CA CYS A 84 -2.98 5.43 12.25
C CYS A 84 -1.73 6.30 12.37
N ALA A 85 -0.76 6.16 11.48
CA ALA A 85 0.53 6.85 11.52
C ALA A 85 0.44 8.28 10.93
N SER A 86 -0.38 9.14 11.50
CA SER A 86 -0.58 10.51 11.03
C SER A 86 0.72 11.35 10.94
N HIS A 87 1.74 11.00 11.74
CA HIS A 87 3.06 11.64 11.71
C HIS A 87 3.89 11.29 10.47
N LEU A 88 3.48 10.28 9.70
CA LEU A 88 4.11 9.87 8.43
C LEU A 88 3.25 10.23 7.20
N ALA A 89 2.13 10.90 7.40
CA ALA A 89 1.28 11.32 6.30
C ALA A 89 1.97 12.36 5.43
N SER A 90 1.88 12.24 4.11
CA SER A 90 2.34 13.27 3.19
C SER A 90 1.26 14.36 3.03
N ARG A 91 1.69 15.61 2.86
CA ARG A 91 0.78 16.73 2.61
C ARG A 91 0.02 16.55 1.30
N THR A 92 0.69 16.07 0.26
CA THR A 92 0.08 15.79 -1.04
C THR A 92 -1.09 14.84 -0.88
N ASP A 93 -0.86 13.70 -0.22
CA ASP A 93 -1.85 12.65 -0.05
C ASP A 93 -3.08 13.14 0.75
N VAL A 94 -2.84 13.84 1.87
CA VAL A 94 -3.91 14.40 2.70
C VAL A 94 -4.70 15.49 1.96
N THR A 95 -4.00 16.35 1.19
CA THR A 95 -4.66 17.41 0.42
C THR A 95 -5.54 16.83 -0.69
N GLU A 96 -5.04 15.84 -1.41
CA GLU A 96 -5.79 15.17 -2.48
C GLU A 96 -6.97 14.38 -1.92
N ALA A 97 -6.81 13.70 -0.78
CA ALA A 97 -7.91 13.02 -0.10
C ALA A 97 -9.04 14.01 0.29
N TYR A 98 -8.67 15.18 0.78
CA TYR A 98 -9.64 16.25 1.09
C TYR A 98 -10.37 16.74 -0.17
N GLN A 99 -9.63 16.99 -1.25
CA GLN A 99 -10.21 17.44 -2.54
C GLN A 99 -11.18 16.42 -3.12
N VAL A 100 -10.82 15.14 -3.09
CA VAL A 100 -11.67 14.05 -3.54
C VAL A 100 -12.95 13.95 -2.70
N GLY A 101 -12.82 14.08 -1.37
CA GLY A 101 -13.98 14.13 -0.49
C GLY A 101 -14.93 15.28 -0.80
N GLY A 102 -14.38 16.49 -1.00
CA GLY A 102 -15.16 17.67 -1.41
C GLY A 102 -15.87 17.46 -2.75
N ALA A 103 -15.16 16.98 -3.76
CA ALA A 103 -15.73 16.69 -5.08
C ALA A 103 -16.87 15.66 -5.01
N ALA A 104 -16.75 14.64 -4.15
CA ALA A 104 -17.80 13.66 -3.96
C ALA A 104 -19.08 14.28 -3.36
N VAL A 105 -18.93 15.16 -2.36
CA VAL A 105 -20.07 15.88 -1.77
C VAL A 105 -20.74 16.79 -2.79
N GLU A 106 -19.96 17.56 -3.56
CA GLU A 106 -20.49 18.43 -4.60
C GLU A 106 -21.25 17.65 -5.69
N ALA A 107 -20.73 16.49 -6.10
CA ALA A 107 -21.40 15.61 -7.05
C ALA A 107 -22.75 15.09 -6.48
N ALA A 108 -22.75 14.67 -5.22
CA ALA A 108 -23.98 14.24 -4.54
C ALA A 108 -25.02 15.39 -4.47
N MET A 109 -24.59 16.61 -4.19
CA MET A 109 -25.48 17.79 -4.18
C MET A 109 -26.06 18.11 -5.57
N ARG A 110 -25.35 17.78 -6.65
CA ARG A 110 -25.86 17.86 -8.02
C ARG A 110 -26.79 16.70 -8.40
N GLY A 111 -27.01 15.74 -7.49
CA GLY A 111 -27.85 14.55 -7.74
C GLY A 111 -27.12 13.44 -8.54
N GLU A 112 -25.81 13.50 -8.67
CA GLU A 112 -25.06 12.43 -9.31
C GLU A 112 -25.02 11.19 -8.41
N THR A 113 -25.34 10.05 -8.97
CA THR A 113 -25.33 8.75 -8.25
C THR A 113 -24.46 7.74 -8.99
N ALA A 114 -24.06 6.66 -8.31
CA ALA A 114 -23.20 5.60 -8.85
C ALA A 114 -21.87 6.12 -9.43
N LYS A 115 -21.33 7.19 -8.84
CA LYS A 115 -20.04 7.80 -9.21
C LYS A 115 -19.05 7.67 -8.08
N MET A 116 -17.79 7.56 -8.44
CA MET A 116 -16.65 7.64 -7.55
C MET A 116 -15.84 8.90 -7.92
N ALA A 117 -15.53 9.73 -6.94
CA ALA A 117 -14.57 10.80 -7.14
C ALA A 117 -13.16 10.20 -7.22
N ALA A 118 -12.46 10.47 -8.29
CA ALA A 118 -11.12 9.97 -8.56
C ALA A 118 -10.13 11.10 -8.79
N ILE A 119 -8.86 10.82 -8.62
CA ILE A 119 -7.76 11.73 -8.93
C ILE A 119 -7.24 11.39 -10.32
N LYS A 120 -7.26 12.37 -11.19
CA LYS A 120 -6.65 12.30 -12.51
C LYS A 120 -5.37 13.11 -12.54
N ARG A 121 -4.26 12.43 -12.79
CA ARG A 121 -2.95 13.07 -12.90
C ARG A 121 -2.79 13.71 -14.27
N LEU A 122 -2.46 15.00 -14.28
CA LEU A 122 -2.29 15.79 -15.50
C LEU A 122 -0.83 15.91 -15.90
N SER A 123 0.07 16.06 -14.92
CA SER A 123 1.51 16.20 -15.17
C SER A 123 2.34 15.79 -13.95
N ASP A 124 3.59 15.37 -14.21
CA ASP A 124 4.56 15.00 -13.18
C ASP A 124 5.41 16.18 -12.72
N GLN A 125 5.79 17.06 -13.66
CA GLN A 125 6.65 18.22 -13.39
C GLN A 125 6.14 19.43 -14.17
N PRO A 126 5.55 20.44 -13.51
CA PRO A 126 5.14 20.40 -12.10
C PRO A 126 4.04 19.37 -11.87
N TYR A 127 3.99 18.77 -10.68
CA TYR A 127 2.94 17.83 -10.32
C TYR A 127 1.58 18.54 -10.30
N ARG A 128 0.63 18.00 -11.06
CA ARG A 128 -0.74 18.54 -11.15
C ARG A 128 -1.75 17.42 -11.24
N VAL A 129 -2.83 17.56 -10.53
CA VAL A 129 -3.98 16.66 -10.54
C VAL A 129 -5.27 17.46 -10.70
N GLU A 130 -6.32 16.78 -11.16
CA GLU A 130 -7.70 17.23 -11.08
C GLU A 130 -8.57 16.13 -10.52
N THR A 131 -9.73 16.48 -9.98
CA THR A 131 -10.74 15.52 -9.58
C THR A 131 -11.67 15.24 -10.75
N GLU A 132 -12.02 13.98 -10.96
CA GLU A 132 -13.01 13.54 -11.95
C GLU A 132 -14.03 12.58 -11.34
N MET A 133 -15.24 12.58 -11.87
CA MET A 133 -16.29 11.64 -11.47
C MET A 133 -16.31 10.44 -12.42
N VAL A 134 -15.99 9.27 -11.89
CA VAL A 134 -15.92 8.02 -12.65
C VAL A 134 -17.10 7.13 -12.28
N ASP A 135 -17.64 6.43 -13.26
CA ASP A 135 -18.70 5.44 -13.01
C ASP A 135 -18.17 4.31 -12.11
N VAL A 136 -18.88 4.03 -11.01
CA VAL A 136 -18.43 3.05 -10.02
C VAL A 136 -18.32 1.64 -10.61
N THR A 137 -19.11 1.31 -11.63
CA THR A 137 -19.04 0.00 -12.29
C THR A 137 -17.75 -0.23 -13.07
N LYS A 138 -17.07 0.86 -13.43
CA LYS A 138 -15.78 0.79 -14.15
C LYS A 138 -14.57 0.62 -13.23
N VAL A 139 -14.75 0.81 -11.94
CA VAL A 139 -13.66 0.76 -10.94
C VAL A 139 -13.88 -0.29 -9.86
N ALA A 140 -15.13 -0.57 -9.50
CA ALA A 140 -15.44 -1.59 -8.49
C ALA A 140 -14.96 -2.96 -8.94
N ASN A 141 -14.24 -3.65 -8.07
CA ASN A 141 -13.64 -4.97 -8.31
C ASN A 141 -12.56 -5.03 -9.41
N PHE A 142 -12.08 -3.88 -9.89
CA PHE A 142 -10.92 -3.82 -10.80
C PHE A 142 -9.70 -3.32 -10.06
N GLU A 143 -8.63 -4.11 -10.14
CA GLU A 143 -7.33 -3.76 -9.56
C GLU A 143 -6.48 -3.01 -10.60
N LYS A 144 -6.02 -1.81 -10.26
CA LYS A 144 -5.01 -1.10 -11.05
C LYS A 144 -3.62 -1.56 -10.63
N LYS A 145 -3.02 -2.39 -11.45
CA LYS A 145 -1.66 -2.93 -11.21
C LYS A 145 -0.58 -1.93 -11.58
N VAL A 146 0.58 -2.07 -10.93
CA VAL A 146 1.81 -1.39 -11.37
C VAL A 146 2.16 -1.92 -12.76
N PRO A 147 2.41 -1.04 -13.76
CA PRO A 147 2.84 -1.47 -15.09
C PRO A 147 4.11 -2.32 -15.01
N ALA A 148 4.17 -3.42 -15.76
CA ALA A 148 5.31 -4.33 -15.73
C ALA A 148 6.62 -3.65 -16.15
N ASP A 149 6.55 -2.66 -17.04
CA ASP A 149 7.69 -1.87 -17.48
C ASP A 149 8.20 -0.84 -16.46
N TRP A 150 7.58 -0.77 -15.27
CA TRP A 150 8.04 0.02 -14.12
C TRP A 150 8.83 -0.81 -13.11
N ILE A 151 8.90 -2.12 -13.34
CA ILE A 151 9.64 -3.08 -12.52
C ILE A 151 10.91 -3.44 -13.28
N THR A 152 12.02 -3.60 -12.56
CA THR A 152 13.29 -4.02 -13.16
C THR A 152 13.22 -5.45 -13.67
N GLU A 153 14.10 -5.84 -14.60
CA GLU A 153 14.09 -7.17 -15.23
C GLU A 153 14.28 -8.31 -14.22
N ASP A 154 15.01 -8.04 -13.13
CA ASP A 154 15.18 -9.00 -12.02
C ASP A 154 13.93 -9.16 -11.15
N GLY A 155 12.90 -8.31 -11.34
CA GLY A 155 11.67 -8.31 -10.57
C GLY A 155 11.81 -7.86 -9.12
N MET A 156 12.98 -7.37 -8.71
CA MET A 156 13.28 -7.06 -7.31
C MET A 156 13.19 -5.56 -6.98
N HIS A 157 13.27 -4.71 -8.00
CA HIS A 157 13.30 -3.27 -7.83
C HIS A 157 12.29 -2.57 -8.76
N VAL A 158 12.10 -1.29 -8.51
CA VAL A 158 11.35 -0.41 -9.40
C VAL A 158 12.33 0.52 -10.11
N ASN A 159 11.95 0.99 -11.28
CA ASN A 159 12.76 1.89 -12.09
C ASN A 159 12.32 3.36 -11.96
N GLU A 160 13.02 4.24 -12.67
CA GLU A 160 12.76 5.68 -12.66
C GLU A 160 11.31 6.08 -13.02
N LYS A 161 10.59 5.26 -13.78
CA LYS A 161 9.18 5.55 -14.11
C LYS A 161 8.31 5.47 -12.86
N PHE A 162 8.51 4.45 -12.03
CA PHE A 162 7.83 4.32 -10.74
C PHE A 162 8.26 5.44 -9.78
N GLU A 163 9.56 5.74 -9.69
CA GLU A 163 10.04 6.83 -8.85
C GLU A 163 9.41 8.17 -9.22
N ARG A 164 9.33 8.47 -10.51
CA ARG A 164 8.67 9.67 -11.02
C ARG A 164 7.20 9.74 -10.63
N TYR A 165 6.53 8.60 -10.66
CA TYR A 165 5.14 8.50 -10.23
C TYR A 165 4.99 8.71 -8.71
N ALA A 166 5.80 8.03 -7.91
CA ALA A 166 5.65 7.99 -6.45
C ALA A 166 6.21 9.24 -5.75
N ARG A 167 7.27 9.84 -6.27
CA ARG A 167 7.99 10.95 -5.62
C ARG A 167 7.09 12.12 -5.20
N PRO A 168 6.17 12.65 -6.04
CA PRO A 168 5.28 13.71 -5.61
C PRO A 168 4.33 13.31 -4.48
N LEU A 169 3.95 12.03 -4.41
CA LEU A 169 2.99 11.53 -3.44
C LEU A 169 3.56 11.43 -2.01
N ILE A 170 4.88 11.35 -1.88
CA ILE A 170 5.58 11.27 -0.59
C ILE A 170 6.23 12.59 -0.18
N GLN A 171 6.00 13.66 -0.91
CA GLN A 171 6.57 14.98 -0.62
C GLN A 171 5.73 15.76 0.36
N ALA A 172 6.40 16.70 1.04
CA ALA A 172 5.86 17.64 1.99
C ALA A 172 5.26 16.96 3.23
N GLU A 173 6.04 17.01 4.31
CA GLU A 173 5.66 16.50 5.62
C GLU A 173 4.50 17.30 6.24
N LEU A 174 3.64 16.60 6.95
CA LEU A 174 2.64 17.17 7.84
C LEU A 174 3.11 16.96 9.27
N SER A 175 3.34 18.06 9.98
CA SER A 175 3.58 18.00 11.43
C SER A 175 2.25 18.02 12.15
N PRO A 176 1.83 16.95 12.81
CA PRO A 176 0.62 16.95 13.61
C PRO A 176 0.76 17.95 14.78
N ILE A 177 -0.35 18.61 15.12
CA ILE A 177 -0.40 19.45 16.31
C ILE A 177 -0.46 18.53 17.52
N TYR A 178 0.45 18.71 18.47
CA TYR A 178 0.48 17.96 19.72
C TYR A 178 -0.11 18.78 20.88
N ILE A 179 -0.89 18.13 21.73
CA ILE A 179 -1.40 18.68 22.96
C ILE A 179 -1.06 17.68 24.08
N ASN A 180 -0.34 18.12 25.08
CA ASN A 180 0.11 17.28 26.20
C ASN A 180 0.85 15.99 25.76
N GLY A 181 1.65 16.08 24.70
CA GLY A 181 2.46 14.96 24.19
C GLY A 181 1.74 13.96 23.31
N VAL A 182 0.47 14.17 22.99
CA VAL A 182 -0.30 13.34 22.06
C VAL A 182 -0.79 14.14 20.87
N PRO A 183 -0.94 13.53 19.67
CA PRO A 183 -1.53 14.21 18.51
C PRO A 183 -2.94 14.70 18.85
N ARG A 184 -3.24 15.92 18.44
CA ARG A 184 -4.58 16.51 18.63
C ARG A 184 -5.60 15.77 17.78
N HIS A 185 -6.65 15.29 18.43
CA HIS A 185 -7.84 14.75 17.76
C HIS A 185 -8.99 15.76 17.85
N ILE A 186 -9.77 15.85 16.75
CA ILE A 186 -11.00 16.65 16.74
C ILE A 186 -12.12 15.70 17.15
N HIS A 187 -12.84 16.05 18.20
CA HIS A 187 -14.10 15.40 18.57
C HIS A 187 -15.23 16.13 17.85
N LEU A 188 -16.01 15.38 17.07
CA LEU A 188 -17.23 15.85 16.42
C LEU A 188 -18.40 15.79 17.40
#